data_40e70465023ed964361fc7b6c339622b
#
_entry.id   40e70465023ed964361fc7b6c339622b
#
_cell.length_a   1.000
_cell.length_b   1.000
_cell.length_c   1.000
_cell.angle_alpha   90.00
_cell.angle_beta   90.00
_cell.angle_gamma   90.00
#
_symmetry.space_group_name_H-M   'P 1'
#
loop_
_entity.id
_entity.type
_entity.pdbx_description
1 polymer ?
#
loop_
_entity_poly.entity_id
_entity_poly.type
_entity_poly.pdbx_seq_one_letter_code
_entity_poly.pdbx_strand_id
1 'polypeptide(L)'
;MSKKSGKIAERIAAFQGGELSAYYLGYFDCFNRQEFYEAHDVLEELWLADRRGPDGDFFKGLIQLAGAFVHLQKERLRPSAALFKLARTNLTKYPATHWHLDLTVALQLIETWLAWLEGRDFDHNPFRVQQPPVLKIGR
;
A
#
# COMPACT_ATOMS: atom_id res chain seq x y z
N MET A 1 -6.50 -22.69 11.55
CA MET A 1 -6.50 -21.54 10.66
C MET A 1 -6.68 -20.27 11.44
N SER A 2 -5.89 -19.25 11.18
CA SER A 2 -6.00 -17.99 11.92
C SER A 2 -7.21 -17.18 11.45
N LYS A 3 -7.70 -16.29 12.30
CA LYS A 3 -8.79 -15.37 11.95
C LYS A 3 -8.40 -14.50 10.76
N LYS A 4 -7.10 -14.16 10.65
CA LYS A 4 -6.55 -13.38 9.55
C LYS A 4 -6.79 -14.07 8.20
N SER A 5 -6.52 -15.37 8.12
CA SER A 5 -6.70 -16.13 6.87
C SER A 5 -8.16 -16.14 6.41
N GLY A 6 -9.11 -16.26 7.33
CA GLY A 6 -10.54 -16.21 6.99
C GLY A 6 -10.97 -14.87 6.47
N LYS A 7 -10.50 -13.79 7.10
CA LYS A 7 -10.77 -12.42 6.67
C LYS A 7 -10.20 -12.16 5.28
N ILE A 8 -8.98 -12.61 5.03
CA ILE A 8 -8.33 -12.44 3.75
C ILE A 8 -9.11 -13.15 2.66
N ALA A 9 -9.55 -14.39 2.91
CA ALA A 9 -10.33 -15.15 1.95
C ALA A 9 -11.59 -14.41 1.52
N GLU A 10 -12.28 -13.77 2.46
CA GLU A 10 -13.45 -12.95 2.15
C GLU A 10 -13.11 -11.76 1.26
N ARG A 11 -12.03 -11.06 1.59
CA ARG A 11 -11.62 -9.85 0.86
C ARG A 11 -11.20 -10.12 -0.57
N ILE A 12 -10.67 -11.30 -0.86
CA ILE A 12 -10.18 -11.63 -2.20
C ILE A 12 -11.12 -12.51 -3.01
N ALA A 13 -12.24 -12.93 -2.44
CA ALA A 13 -13.14 -13.88 -3.10
C ALA A 13 -13.60 -13.39 -4.48
N ALA A 14 -13.88 -12.08 -4.62
CA ALA A 14 -14.34 -11.50 -5.89
C ALA A 14 -13.24 -11.47 -6.97
N PHE A 15 -11.98 -11.68 -6.61
CA PHE A 15 -10.84 -11.55 -7.54
C PHE A 15 -10.23 -12.89 -7.92
N GLN A 16 -10.78 -14.00 -7.44
CA GLN A 16 -10.26 -15.33 -7.74
C GLN A 16 -10.46 -15.67 -9.21
N GLY A 17 -9.50 -16.41 -9.76
CA GLY A 17 -9.58 -16.93 -11.11
C GLY A 17 -9.15 -15.98 -12.21
N GLY A 18 -8.74 -14.75 -11.88
CA GLY A 18 -8.26 -13.79 -12.86
C GLY A 18 -6.78 -13.98 -13.21
N GLU A 19 -6.31 -13.20 -14.17
CA GLU A 19 -4.92 -13.22 -14.64
C GLU A 19 -3.94 -12.78 -13.55
N LEU A 20 -4.30 -11.75 -12.77
CA LEU A 20 -3.48 -11.28 -11.66
C LEU A 20 -3.89 -11.97 -10.37
N SER A 21 -2.93 -12.09 -9.45
CA SER A 21 -3.19 -12.65 -8.13
C SER A 21 -4.36 -11.96 -7.44
N ALA A 22 -5.27 -12.75 -6.87
CA ALA A 22 -6.40 -12.22 -6.10
C ALA A 22 -5.92 -11.41 -4.89
N TYR A 23 -4.79 -11.78 -4.29
CA TYR A 23 -4.21 -11.02 -3.18
C TYR A 23 -3.75 -9.64 -3.63
N TYR A 24 -3.17 -9.57 -4.83
CA TYR A 24 -2.70 -8.31 -5.39
C TYR A 24 -3.88 -7.38 -5.68
N LEU A 25 -4.89 -7.89 -6.36
CA LEU A 25 -6.10 -7.11 -6.67
C LEU A 25 -6.86 -6.71 -5.40
N GLY A 26 -6.91 -7.61 -4.43
CA GLY A 26 -7.53 -7.34 -3.13
C GLY A 26 -6.85 -6.21 -2.37
N TYR A 27 -5.52 -6.10 -2.50
CA TYR A 27 -4.79 -4.98 -1.90
C TYR A 27 -5.36 -3.64 -2.40
N PHE A 28 -5.52 -3.48 -3.71
CA PHE A 28 -6.00 -2.21 -4.26
C PHE A 28 -7.46 -1.95 -3.93
N ASP A 29 -8.29 -2.99 -3.89
CA ASP A 29 -9.68 -2.84 -3.48
C ASP A 29 -9.75 -2.32 -2.04
N CYS A 30 -9.01 -2.92 -1.12
CA CYS A 30 -8.96 -2.48 0.27
C CYS A 30 -8.35 -1.08 0.40
N PHE A 31 -7.23 -0.84 -0.29
CA PHE A 31 -6.55 0.46 -0.27
C PHE A 31 -7.50 1.58 -0.70
N ASN A 32 -8.21 1.37 -1.81
CA ASN A 32 -9.09 2.39 -2.37
C ASN A 32 -10.37 2.61 -1.55
N ARG A 33 -10.70 1.69 -0.66
CA ARG A 33 -11.79 1.83 0.31
C ARG A 33 -11.33 2.39 1.65
N GLN A 34 -10.06 2.78 1.74
CA GLN A 34 -9.46 3.27 2.98
C GLN A 34 -9.35 2.19 4.06
N GLU A 35 -9.40 0.94 3.67
CA GLU A 35 -9.17 -0.20 4.55
C GLU A 35 -7.68 -0.57 4.47
N PHE A 36 -6.84 0.33 4.97
CA PHE A 36 -5.39 0.22 4.80
C PHE A 36 -4.78 -0.93 5.61
N TYR A 37 -5.32 -1.21 6.77
CA TYR A 37 -4.84 -2.34 7.57
C TYR A 37 -5.14 -3.66 6.84
N GLU A 38 -6.34 -3.80 6.29
CA GLU A 38 -6.74 -4.97 5.51
C GLU A 38 -5.91 -5.08 4.23
N ALA A 39 -5.61 -3.97 3.57
CA ALA A 39 -4.74 -3.96 2.39
C ALA A 39 -3.37 -4.52 2.74
N HIS A 40 -2.79 -4.08 3.84
CA HIS A 40 -1.52 -4.58 4.36
C HIS A 40 -1.58 -6.11 4.55
N ASP A 41 -2.61 -6.58 5.24
CA ASP A 41 -2.75 -8.00 5.55
C ASP A 41 -2.92 -8.88 4.32
N VAL A 42 -3.72 -8.43 3.36
CA VAL A 42 -3.97 -9.18 2.13
C VAL A 42 -2.67 -9.35 1.33
N LEU A 43 -1.93 -8.27 1.15
CA LEU A 43 -0.71 -8.34 0.34
C LEU A 43 0.43 -9.06 1.05
N GLU A 44 0.44 -9.04 2.39
CA GLU A 44 1.46 -9.74 3.17
C GLU A 44 1.50 -11.23 2.83
N GLU A 45 0.35 -11.85 2.53
CA GLU A 45 0.31 -13.26 2.13
C GLU A 45 1.12 -13.49 0.85
N LEU A 46 0.98 -12.60 -0.12
CA LEU A 46 1.73 -12.69 -1.38
C LEU A 46 3.23 -12.43 -1.14
N TRP A 47 3.54 -11.45 -0.30
CA TRP A 47 4.92 -11.12 0.04
C TRP A 47 5.62 -12.28 0.77
N LEU A 48 4.96 -12.90 1.75
CA LEU A 48 5.53 -14.02 2.50
C LEU A 48 5.86 -15.21 1.60
N ALA A 49 5.06 -15.42 0.56
CA ALA A 49 5.29 -16.53 -0.38
C ALA A 49 6.54 -16.32 -1.25
N ASP A 50 6.95 -15.05 -1.49
CA ASP A 50 8.05 -14.75 -2.41
C ASP A 50 8.91 -13.57 -1.93
N ARG A 51 9.06 -13.41 -0.63
CA ARG A 51 9.76 -12.26 -0.05
C ARG A 51 11.23 -12.14 -0.47
N ARG A 52 11.84 -13.26 -0.84
CA ARG A 52 13.24 -13.30 -1.31
C ARG A 52 13.33 -13.34 -2.82
N GLY A 53 12.22 -13.35 -3.50
CA GLY A 53 12.18 -13.34 -4.95
C GLY A 53 12.33 -11.92 -5.52
N PRO A 54 12.34 -11.83 -6.86
CA PRO A 54 12.55 -10.54 -7.53
C PRO A 54 11.49 -9.48 -7.19
N ASP A 55 10.27 -9.88 -6.85
CA ASP A 55 9.19 -8.95 -6.53
C ASP A 55 8.99 -8.73 -5.02
N GLY A 56 9.83 -9.32 -4.18
CA GLY A 56 9.71 -9.20 -2.73
C GLY A 56 9.70 -7.75 -2.27
N ASP A 57 10.64 -6.94 -2.75
CA ASP A 57 10.71 -5.54 -2.37
C ASP A 57 9.57 -4.71 -2.96
N PHE A 58 9.04 -5.10 -4.10
CA PHE A 58 7.87 -4.46 -4.68
C PHE A 58 6.65 -4.62 -3.76
N PHE A 59 6.35 -5.85 -3.36
CA PHE A 59 5.24 -6.12 -2.45
C PHE A 59 5.48 -5.46 -1.09
N LYS A 60 6.70 -5.52 -0.60
CA LYS A 60 7.05 -4.88 0.68
C LYS A 60 6.82 -3.37 0.63
N GLY A 61 7.20 -2.74 -0.48
CA GLY A 61 6.96 -1.30 -0.67
C GLY A 61 5.49 -0.94 -0.62
N LEU A 62 4.64 -1.75 -1.26
CA LEU A 62 3.19 -1.53 -1.23
C LEU A 62 2.59 -1.77 0.16
N ILE A 63 3.11 -2.76 0.88
CA ILE A 63 2.70 -3.02 2.27
C ILE A 63 3.06 -1.82 3.15
N GLN A 64 4.27 -1.28 2.98
CA GLN A 64 4.71 -0.11 3.73
C GLN A 64 3.89 1.12 3.40
N LEU A 65 3.49 1.27 2.13
CA LEU A 65 2.63 2.37 1.70
C LEU A 65 1.27 2.31 2.42
N ALA A 66 0.64 1.16 2.45
CA ALA A 66 -0.61 0.99 3.20
C ALA A 66 -0.39 1.26 4.69
N GLY A 67 0.71 0.76 5.25
CA GLY A 67 1.05 0.99 6.66
C GLY A 67 1.21 2.45 7.01
N ALA A 68 1.75 3.26 6.08
CA ALA A 68 1.85 4.70 6.28
C ALA A 68 0.48 5.34 6.52
N PHE A 69 -0.52 4.92 5.73
CA PHE A 69 -1.88 5.43 5.91
C PHE A 69 -2.55 4.88 7.16
N VAL A 70 -2.24 3.64 7.57
CA VAL A 70 -2.71 3.10 8.86
C VAL A 70 -2.25 4.03 9.99
N HIS A 71 -0.98 4.45 9.97
CA HIS A 71 -0.47 5.36 10.99
C HIS A 71 -1.18 6.72 10.95
N LEU A 72 -1.48 7.25 9.76
CA LEU A 72 -2.23 8.51 9.66
C LEU A 72 -3.62 8.38 10.27
N GLN A 73 -4.29 7.24 10.06
CA GLN A 73 -5.60 6.99 10.68
C GLN A 73 -5.51 6.96 12.21
N LYS A 74 -4.34 6.61 12.73
CA LYS A 74 -4.08 6.53 14.18
C LYS A 74 -3.36 7.76 14.73
N GLU A 75 -3.26 8.83 13.95
CA GLU A 75 -2.61 10.07 14.34
C GLU A 75 -1.12 9.91 14.68
N ARG A 76 -0.46 8.98 14.03
CA ARG A 76 0.97 8.71 14.24
C ARG A 76 1.75 9.25 13.06
N LEU A 77 1.98 10.57 13.04
CA LEU A 77 2.49 11.26 11.85
C LEU A 77 3.94 10.93 11.52
N ARG A 78 4.82 10.87 12.52
CA ARG A 78 6.23 10.56 12.27
C ARG A 78 6.46 9.11 11.82
N PRO A 79 5.84 8.10 12.44
CA PRO A 79 5.92 6.74 11.91
C PRO A 79 5.35 6.61 10.50
N SER A 80 4.31 7.37 10.17
CA SER A 80 3.76 7.40 8.83
C SER A 80 4.81 7.87 7.81
N ALA A 81 5.48 9.00 8.10
CA ALA A 81 6.52 9.53 7.22
C ALA A 81 7.66 8.52 7.03
N ALA A 82 8.07 7.83 8.10
CA ALA A 82 9.10 6.81 8.01
C ALA A 82 8.72 5.69 7.05
N LEU A 83 7.47 5.24 7.11
CA LEU A 83 6.98 4.19 6.21
C LEU A 83 6.86 4.68 4.76
N PHE A 84 6.43 5.92 4.54
CA PHE A 84 6.45 6.49 3.19
C PHE A 84 7.85 6.45 2.58
N LYS A 85 8.87 6.78 3.36
CA LYS A 85 10.26 6.77 2.90
C LYS A 85 10.75 5.37 2.58
N LEU A 86 10.39 4.39 3.40
CA LEU A 86 10.73 2.98 3.15
C LEU A 86 10.03 2.47 1.90
N ALA A 87 8.75 2.81 1.72
CA ALA A 87 8.02 2.44 0.52
C ALA A 87 8.68 3.03 -0.73
N ARG A 88 9.06 4.30 -0.67
CA ARG A 88 9.76 4.96 -1.77
C ARG A 88 11.05 4.23 -2.14
N THR A 89 11.85 3.89 -1.15
CA THR A 89 13.11 3.17 -1.37
C THR A 89 12.87 1.85 -2.07
N ASN A 90 11.86 1.09 -1.64
CA ASN A 90 11.58 -0.20 -2.24
C ASN A 90 10.97 -0.07 -3.64
N LEU A 91 10.03 0.83 -3.84
CA LEU A 91 9.34 0.96 -5.13
C LEU A 91 10.22 1.55 -6.23
N THR A 92 11.20 2.38 -5.88
CA THR A 92 12.12 2.94 -6.88
C THR A 92 13.07 1.90 -7.49
N LYS A 93 13.11 0.68 -6.95
CA LYS A 93 13.91 -0.41 -7.50
C LYS A 93 13.32 -1.00 -8.78
N TYR A 94 12.11 -0.62 -9.14
CA TYR A 94 11.35 -1.26 -10.23
C TYR A 94 11.08 -0.27 -11.37
N PRO A 95 10.74 -0.78 -12.58
CA PRO A 95 10.45 0.10 -13.71
C PRO A 95 9.19 0.93 -13.48
N ALA A 96 8.97 1.93 -14.35
CA ALA A 96 7.85 2.86 -14.24
C ALA A 96 6.49 2.16 -14.19
N THR A 97 6.37 1.01 -14.86
CA THR A 97 5.17 0.17 -14.79
C THR A 97 5.60 -1.23 -14.36
N HIS A 98 4.99 -1.75 -13.32
CA HIS A 98 5.32 -3.07 -12.79
C HIS A 98 4.06 -3.70 -12.22
N TRP A 99 3.77 -4.94 -12.58
CA TRP A 99 2.55 -5.62 -12.18
C TRP A 99 1.31 -4.77 -12.48
N HIS A 100 1.26 -4.15 -13.65
CA HIS A 100 0.15 -3.29 -14.11
C HIS A 100 -0.08 -2.05 -13.25
N LEU A 101 0.83 -1.72 -12.36
CA LEU A 101 0.78 -0.50 -11.56
C LEU A 101 1.72 0.55 -12.14
N ASP A 102 1.21 1.76 -12.33
CA ASP A 102 2.04 2.91 -12.70
C ASP A 102 2.77 3.40 -11.45
N LEU A 103 4.05 3.04 -11.33
CA LEU A 103 4.87 3.42 -10.17
C LEU A 103 5.18 4.90 -10.15
N THR A 104 5.14 5.58 -11.30
CA THR A 104 5.31 7.03 -11.31
C THR A 104 4.20 7.70 -10.51
N VAL A 105 2.96 7.23 -10.67
CA VAL A 105 1.81 7.74 -9.92
C VAL A 105 1.95 7.41 -8.44
N ALA A 106 2.34 6.17 -8.11
CA ALA A 106 2.50 5.76 -6.72
C ALA A 106 3.60 6.56 -6.02
N LEU A 107 4.73 6.78 -6.70
CA LEU A 107 5.83 7.56 -6.14
C LEU A 107 5.44 9.03 -5.98
N GLN A 108 4.68 9.59 -6.93
CA GLN A 108 4.17 10.95 -6.81
C GLN A 108 3.25 11.10 -5.62
N LEU A 109 2.40 10.11 -5.38
CA LEU A 109 1.52 10.07 -4.21
C LEU A 109 2.36 10.12 -2.91
N ILE A 110 3.40 9.31 -2.83
CA ILE A 110 4.29 9.30 -1.67
C ILE A 110 4.92 10.69 -1.46
N GLU A 111 5.47 11.30 -2.51
CA GLU A 111 6.09 12.61 -2.42
C GLU A 111 5.10 13.68 -1.95
N THR A 112 3.87 13.63 -2.45
CA THR A 112 2.82 14.57 -2.07
C THR A 112 2.49 14.47 -0.59
N TRP A 113 2.26 13.25 -0.09
CA TRP A 113 1.90 13.06 1.32
C TRP A 113 3.07 13.38 2.26
N LEU A 114 4.31 13.04 1.86
CA LEU A 114 5.50 13.42 2.63
C LEU A 114 5.63 14.94 2.72
N ALA A 115 5.42 15.64 1.60
CA ALA A 115 5.51 17.09 1.58
C ALA A 115 4.48 17.72 2.52
N TRP A 116 3.25 17.19 2.56
CA TRP A 116 2.24 17.69 3.48
C TRP A 116 2.62 17.46 4.94
N LEU A 117 3.20 16.30 5.26
CA LEU A 117 3.62 15.98 6.61
C LEU A 117 4.82 16.83 7.05
N GLU A 118 5.87 16.84 6.24
CA GLU A 118 7.12 17.51 6.60
C GLU A 118 7.03 19.03 6.45
N GLY A 119 6.25 19.50 5.48
CA GLY A 119 6.06 20.93 5.25
C GLY A 119 5.35 21.65 6.40
N ARG A 120 4.63 20.93 7.25
CA ARG A 120 3.97 21.45 8.44
C ARG A 120 4.66 20.97 9.72
N ASP A 121 5.87 20.45 9.59
CA ASP A 121 6.69 19.94 10.71
C ASP A 121 5.91 18.97 11.61
N PHE A 122 5.13 18.08 10.97
CA PHE A 122 4.31 17.08 11.65
C PHE A 122 3.27 17.66 12.61
N ASP A 123 2.87 18.91 12.38
CA ASP A 123 1.89 19.59 13.21
C ASP A 123 0.45 19.32 12.76
N HIS A 124 0.28 18.77 11.58
CA HIS A 124 -1.03 18.58 10.95
C HIS A 124 -1.14 17.22 10.30
N ASN A 125 -2.24 16.53 10.57
CA ASN A 125 -2.52 15.26 9.89
C ASN A 125 -3.21 15.55 8.56
N PRO A 126 -2.51 15.39 7.41
CA PRO A 126 -3.11 15.67 6.11
C PRO A 126 -4.29 14.74 5.78
N PHE A 127 -4.36 13.56 6.39
CA PHE A 127 -5.45 12.62 6.15
C PHE A 127 -6.82 13.18 6.58
N ARG A 128 -6.84 14.14 7.49
CA ARG A 128 -8.07 14.77 7.98
C ARG A 128 -8.65 15.79 7.01
N VAL A 129 -7.83 16.37 6.13
CA VAL A 129 -8.23 17.48 5.27
C VAL A 129 -8.10 17.21 3.79
N GLN A 130 -7.26 16.24 3.41
CA GLN A 130 -7.07 15.90 2.00
C GLN A 130 -7.94 14.72 1.60
N GLN A 131 -8.19 14.59 0.31
CA GLN A 131 -8.93 13.44 -0.18
C GLN A 131 -8.11 12.16 0.00
N PRO A 132 -8.76 11.04 0.38
CA PRO A 132 -8.04 9.78 0.54
C PRO A 132 -7.35 9.35 -0.75
N PRO A 133 -6.22 8.64 -0.65
CA PRO A 133 -5.49 8.20 -1.83
C PRO A 133 -6.21 7.09 -2.56
N VAL A 134 -6.02 7.04 -3.88
CA VAL A 134 -6.54 5.97 -4.73
C VAL A 134 -5.41 5.53 -5.65
N LEU A 135 -5.26 4.22 -5.82
CA LEU A 135 -4.31 3.63 -6.76
C LEU A 135 -5.09 2.73 -7.72
N LYS A 136 -4.85 2.88 -9.01
CA LYS A 136 -5.52 2.10 -10.04
C LYS A 136 -4.55 1.17 -10.75
N ILE A 137 -5.01 -0.05 -11.03
CA ILE A 137 -4.27 -1.01 -11.84
C ILE A 137 -4.65 -0.79 -13.30
N GLY A 138 -3.66 -0.70 -14.17
CA GLY A 138 -3.88 -0.66 -15.62
C GLY A 138 -4.23 -2.06 -16.13
N ARG A 139 -4.95 -2.12 -17.24
CA ARG A 139 -5.34 -3.40 -17.85
C ARG A 139 -5.01 -3.44 -19.31
#